data_3e63d9e6c35ae1a4b7a8f67f085aa3f0
#
_entry.id   3e63d9e6c35ae1a4b7a8f67f085aa3f0
#
_cell.length_a   1.000
_cell.length_b   1.000
_cell.length_c   1.000
_cell.angle_alpha   90.00
_cell.angle_beta   90.00
_cell.angle_gamma   90.00
#
_symmetry.space_group_name_H-M   'P 1'
#
loop_
_entity.id
_entity.type
_entity.pdbx_description
1 polymer ?
#
loop_
_entity_poly.entity_id
_entity_poly.type
_entity_poly.pdbx_seq_one_letter_code
_entity_poly.pdbx_strand_id
1 'polypeptide(L)' 'MKKNVYAVSGMKCVHCKANVENALKALNGVVSAEVNLEDANVTVEYDESKVNPSEIKGAVDNSGRYELSL' A
#
# COMPACT_ATOMS: atom_id res chain seq x y z
N MET A 1 3.15 -11.84 -11.54
CA MET A 1 2.38 -10.89 -10.74
C MET A 1 1.95 -11.52 -9.44
N LYS A 2 2.10 -10.81 -8.35
CA LYS A 2 1.72 -11.27 -7.04
C LYS A 2 0.71 -10.32 -6.43
N LYS A 3 -0.28 -10.88 -5.73
CA LYS A 3 -1.33 -10.10 -5.10
C LYS A 3 -1.35 -10.43 -3.60
N ASN A 4 -1.11 -9.43 -2.78
CA ASN A 4 -1.09 -9.58 -1.33
C ASN A 4 -1.95 -8.54 -0.65
N VAL A 5 -2.47 -8.89 0.53
CA VAL A 5 -3.23 -7.98 1.38
C VAL A 5 -2.40 -7.69 2.62
N TYR A 6 -2.18 -6.42 2.90
CA TYR A 6 -1.42 -5.99 4.07
C TYR A 6 -2.28 -5.15 4.99
N ALA A 7 -2.17 -5.37 6.29
CA ALA A 7 -2.81 -4.51 7.27
C ALA A 7 -2.09 -3.16 7.34
N VAL A 8 -2.85 -2.08 7.34
CA VAL A 8 -2.29 -0.73 7.42
C VAL A 8 -3.01 0.03 8.52
N SER A 9 -2.27 0.55 9.49
CA SER A 9 -2.82 1.35 10.57
C SER A 9 -2.64 2.84 10.29
N GLY A 10 -3.48 3.66 10.89
CA GLY A 10 -3.41 5.12 10.76
C GLY A 10 -4.29 5.71 9.67
N MET A 11 -4.94 4.90 8.87
CA MET A 11 -5.87 5.38 7.83
C MET A 11 -7.23 5.70 8.47
N LYS A 12 -7.61 6.97 8.46
CA LYS A 12 -8.83 7.41 9.14
C LYS A 12 -9.88 8.01 8.21
N CYS A 13 -9.54 8.29 6.97
CA CYS A 13 -10.46 8.94 6.04
C CYS A 13 -10.10 8.61 4.59
N VAL A 14 -10.98 9.05 3.66
CA VAL A 14 -10.77 8.80 2.22
C VAL A 14 -9.49 9.46 1.69
N HIS A 15 -9.06 10.56 2.30
CA HIS A 15 -7.80 11.20 1.90
C HIS A 15 -6.60 10.31 2.22
N CYS A 16 -6.65 9.63 3.35
CA CYS A 16 -5.62 8.67 3.73
C CYS A 16 -5.58 7.50 2.76
N LYS A 17 -6.75 6.99 2.38
CA LYS A 17 -6.88 5.95 1.37
C LYS A 17 -6.21 6.37 0.07
N ALA A 18 -6.55 7.56 -0.43
CA ALA A 18 -6.00 8.08 -1.68
C ALA A 18 -4.48 8.25 -1.59
N ASN A 19 -3.98 8.76 -0.46
CA ASN A 19 -2.54 8.94 -0.26
C ASN A 19 -1.78 7.62 -0.33
N VAL A 20 -2.29 6.59 0.34
CA VAL A 20 -1.67 5.27 0.34
C VAL A 20 -1.71 4.66 -1.05
N GLU A 21 -2.86 4.71 -1.72
CA GLU A 21 -2.99 4.18 -3.07
C GLU A 21 -2.05 4.87 -4.05
N ASN A 22 -1.98 6.19 -4.00
CA ASN A 22 -1.11 6.97 -4.88
C ASN A 22 0.37 6.68 -4.61
N ALA A 23 0.74 6.56 -3.35
CA ALA A 23 2.13 6.24 -2.98
C ALA A 23 2.53 4.87 -3.53
N LEU A 24 1.66 3.89 -3.43
CA LEU A 24 1.94 2.54 -3.94
C LEU A 24 1.98 2.51 -5.46
N LYS A 25 1.04 3.18 -6.11
CA LYS A 25 0.99 3.22 -7.57
C LYS A 25 2.20 3.93 -8.18
N ALA A 26 2.86 4.79 -7.41
CA ALA A 26 4.06 5.47 -7.86
C ALA A 26 5.29 4.55 -7.87
N LEU A 27 5.22 3.41 -7.20
CA LEU A 27 6.33 2.46 -7.21
C LEU A 27 6.40 1.72 -8.53
N ASN A 28 7.62 1.64 -9.07
CA ASN A 28 7.85 0.85 -10.27
C ASN A 28 7.67 -0.63 -9.94
N GLY A 29 6.75 -1.28 -10.64
CA GLY A 29 6.43 -2.69 -10.39
C GLY A 29 5.07 -2.91 -9.75
N VAL A 30 4.45 -1.88 -9.17
CA VAL A 30 3.10 -1.98 -8.64
C VAL A 30 2.10 -1.78 -9.78
N VAL A 31 1.24 -2.77 -9.97
CA VAL A 31 0.21 -2.76 -11.01
C VAL A 31 -1.06 -2.09 -10.51
N SER A 32 -1.47 -2.44 -9.29
CA SER A 32 -2.67 -1.86 -8.68
C SER A 32 -2.54 -1.83 -7.17
N ALA A 33 -3.26 -0.92 -6.55
CA ALA A 33 -3.34 -0.82 -5.09
C ALA A 33 -4.74 -0.36 -4.73
N GLU A 34 -5.39 -1.11 -3.83
CA GLU A 34 -6.73 -0.80 -3.38
C GLU A 34 -6.79 -0.87 -1.86
N VAL A 35 -7.18 0.23 -1.24
CA VAL A 35 -7.30 0.34 0.21
C VAL A 35 -8.73 0.06 0.64
N ASN A 36 -8.90 -0.72 1.69
CA ASN A 36 -10.18 -0.93 2.34
C ASN A 36 -10.13 -0.29 3.74
N LEU A 37 -10.87 0.79 3.92
CA LEU A 37 -10.87 1.54 5.18
C LEU A 37 -11.58 0.76 6.30
N GLU A 38 -12.61 -0.01 5.97
CA GLU A 38 -13.33 -0.80 6.97
C GLU A 38 -12.44 -1.86 7.59
N ASP A 39 -11.66 -2.54 6.76
CA ASP A 39 -10.78 -3.62 7.21
C ASP A 39 -9.39 -3.10 7.56
N ALA A 40 -9.12 -1.82 7.32
CA ALA A 40 -7.83 -1.20 7.56
C ALA A 40 -6.69 -1.97 6.89
N ASN A 41 -6.89 -2.30 5.60
CA ASN A 41 -5.89 -3.02 4.84
C ASN A 41 -5.76 -2.46 3.43
N VAL A 42 -4.74 -2.92 2.72
CA VAL A 42 -4.53 -2.58 1.31
C VAL A 42 -4.22 -3.86 0.54
N THR A 43 -4.88 -4.00 -0.61
CA THR A 43 -4.60 -5.08 -1.55
C THR A 43 -3.68 -4.54 -2.63
N VAL A 44 -2.51 -5.12 -2.77
CA VAL A 44 -1.51 -4.67 -3.74
C VAL A 44 -1.23 -5.79 -4.73
N GLU A 45 -1.32 -5.46 -6.01
CA GLU A 45 -0.89 -6.34 -7.08
C GLU A 45 0.38 -5.78 -7.68
N TYR A 46 1.44 -6.56 -7.67
CA TYR A 46 2.77 -6.08 -8.04
C TYR A 46 3.60 -7.17 -8.70
N ASP A 47 4.62 -6.73 -9.42
CA ASP A 47 5.61 -7.60 -10.03
C ASP A 47 6.76 -7.79 -9.03
N GLU A 48 6.85 -8.96 -8.45
CA GLU A 48 7.86 -9.25 -7.41
C GLU A 48 9.30 -9.22 -7.92
N SER A 49 9.49 -9.21 -9.24
CA SER A 49 10.84 -9.05 -9.82
C SER A 49 11.27 -7.58 -9.88
N LYS A 50 10.36 -6.65 -9.69
CA LYS A 50 10.62 -5.21 -9.76
C LYS A 50 10.50 -4.50 -8.41
N VAL A 51 9.65 -4.98 -7.55
CA VAL A 51 9.39 -4.38 -6.24
C VAL A 51 9.19 -5.50 -5.22
N ASN A 52 9.60 -5.25 -3.98
CA ASN A 52 9.43 -6.21 -2.90
C ASN A 52 8.54 -5.64 -1.80
N PRO A 53 8.04 -6.49 -0.87
CA PRO A 53 7.17 -6.01 0.22
C PRO A 53 7.80 -4.92 1.10
N SER A 54 9.12 -4.94 1.28
CA SER A 54 9.81 -3.91 2.07
C SER A 54 9.68 -2.54 1.40
N GLU A 55 9.75 -2.48 0.08
CA GLU A 55 9.56 -1.23 -0.66
C GLU A 55 8.11 -0.74 -0.55
N ILE A 56 7.16 -1.67 -0.60
CA ILE A 56 5.75 -1.35 -0.42
C ILE A 56 5.52 -0.76 0.96
N LYS A 57 6.06 -1.39 2.00
CA LYS A 57 5.98 -0.88 3.37
C LYS A 57 6.59 0.51 3.47
N GLY A 58 7.78 0.71 2.92
CA GLY A 58 8.45 2.00 2.95
C GLY A 58 7.65 3.10 2.27
N ALA A 59 7.01 2.79 1.14
CA ALA A 59 6.19 3.77 0.43
C ALA A 59 4.98 4.18 1.27
N VAL A 60 4.31 3.23 1.92
CA VAL A 60 3.17 3.52 2.79
C VAL A 60 3.62 4.34 4.01
N ASP A 61 4.70 3.93 4.66
CA ASP A 61 5.19 4.61 5.86
C ASP A 61 5.62 6.05 5.54
N ASN A 62 6.16 6.28 4.34
CA ASN A 62 6.63 7.60 3.91
C ASN A 62 5.52 8.50 3.36
N SER A 63 4.35 7.95 3.03
CA SER A 63 3.25 8.74 2.46
C SER A 63 2.49 9.54 3.53
N GLY A 64 2.72 9.25 4.81
CA GLY A 64 2.04 9.91 5.91
C GLY A 64 2.31 9.18 7.22
N ARG A 65 1.37 9.28 8.14
CA ARG A 65 1.48 8.62 9.45
C ARG A 65 0.81 7.25 9.44
N TYR A 66 1.14 6.46 8.46
CA TYR A 66 0.59 5.12 8.30
C TYR A 66 1.64 4.08 8.59
N GLU A 67 1.21 2.91 9.00
CA GLU A 67 2.12 1.79 9.24
C GLU A 67 1.54 0.54 8.59
N LEU A 68 2.30 0.00 7.65
CA LEU A 68 1.94 -1.24 6.98
C LEU A 68 2.60 -2.40 7.71
N SER A 69 1.82 -3.44 7.99
CA SER A 69 2.31 -4.67 8.61
C SER A 69 2.56 -5.72 7.54
N LEU A 70 3.74 -6.24 7.49
CA LEU A 70 4.12 -7.30 6.55
C LEU A 70 3.65 -8.68 6.97
#